data_42d981e937c4a80028a6251cd2b9db0a
#
_entry.id   42d981e937c4a80028a6251cd2b9db0a
#
_cell.length_a   1.000
_cell.length_b   1.000
_cell.length_c   1.000
_cell.angle_alpha   90.00
_cell.angle_beta   90.00
_cell.angle_gamma   90.00
#
_symmetry.space_group_name_H-M   'P 1'
#
loop_
_entity.id
_entity.type
_entity.pdbx_description
1 polymer ?
#
loop_
_entity_poly.entity_id
_entity_poly.type
_entity_poly.pdbx_seq_one_letter_code
_entity_poly.pdbx_strand_id
1 'polypeptide(L)'
;MVSFAKVFSKMKTIKMGINEFNAANYKGSKTFNQWDVQSANATGFGAAADDFMERGIDLNEQLIRNKPATFFMRVNSNAMQNAGISKGDVVIIDRSLKPLSGKVIIANLNGEMLIRRFEKIRNKVRLLPEADKLSPIEIDASCCDFSIWGVVTYVIHVP
;
A
#
# COMPACT_ATOMS: atom_id res chain seq x y z
N MET A 1 34.61 -14.72 24.14
CA MET A 1 33.32 -15.31 23.65
C MET A 1 32.19 -14.52 24.27
N VAL A 2 31.75 -13.46 23.61
CA VAL A 2 30.64 -12.62 24.09
C VAL A 2 29.37 -13.13 23.42
N SER A 3 28.47 -13.67 24.27
CA SER A 3 27.24 -14.35 23.91
C SER A 3 26.33 -13.47 23.04
N PHE A 4 26.00 -13.94 21.84
CA PHE A 4 25.06 -13.33 20.88
C PHE A 4 23.64 -13.18 21.43
N ALA A 5 23.35 -13.70 22.61
CA ALA A 5 22.02 -13.65 23.23
C ALA A 5 21.66 -12.26 23.82
N LYS A 6 22.60 -11.33 23.94
CA LYS A 6 22.34 -10.01 24.57
C LYS A 6 21.91 -8.90 23.62
N VAL A 7 22.02 -9.09 22.31
CA VAL A 7 21.62 -8.08 21.32
C VAL A 7 20.12 -8.16 21.01
N PHE A 8 19.49 -9.32 21.18
CA PHE A 8 18.06 -9.53 20.93
C PHE A 8 17.12 -8.98 22.02
N SER A 9 17.66 -8.62 23.19
CA SER A 9 16.83 -8.19 24.33
C SER A 9 16.39 -6.73 24.32
N LYS A 10 16.79 -5.92 23.31
CA LYS A 10 16.44 -4.49 23.23
C LYS A 10 15.54 -4.09 22.07
N MET A 11 15.18 -5.02 21.21
CA MET A 11 14.09 -4.78 20.26
C MET A 11 12.78 -5.00 21.01
N LYS A 12 12.18 -3.93 21.52
CA LYS A 12 10.73 -3.94 21.84
C LYS A 12 10.00 -4.30 20.57
N THR A 13 9.76 -5.57 20.38
CA THR A 13 8.87 -6.12 19.38
C THR A 13 7.50 -5.52 19.66
N ILE A 14 7.09 -4.53 18.88
CA ILE A 14 5.70 -4.15 18.83
C ILE A 14 5.03 -5.34 18.14
N LYS A 15 4.48 -6.26 18.96
CA LYS A 15 3.63 -7.34 18.50
C LYS A 15 2.43 -6.68 17.82
N MET A 16 2.52 -6.53 16.52
CA MET A 16 1.34 -6.26 15.70
C MET A 16 0.59 -7.58 15.60
N GLY A 17 -0.52 -7.66 16.32
CA GLY A 17 -1.39 -8.82 16.25
C GLY A 17 -1.75 -9.10 14.80
N ILE A 18 -1.54 -10.34 14.36
CA ILE A 18 -1.82 -10.84 13.01
C ILE A 18 -3.29 -10.57 12.59
N ASN A 19 -4.16 -10.25 13.55
CA ASN A 19 -5.59 -10.06 13.34
C ASN A 19 -6.01 -8.67 12.83
N GLU A 20 -5.07 -7.72 12.64
CA GLU A 20 -5.44 -6.35 12.25
C GLU A 20 -5.13 -6.02 10.79
N PHE A 21 -4.43 -6.90 10.04
CA PHE A 21 -4.26 -6.75 8.61
C PHE A 21 -5.31 -7.55 7.85
N ASN A 22 -6.48 -6.96 7.66
CA ASN A 22 -7.48 -7.49 6.73
C ASN A 22 -7.08 -7.09 5.31
N ALA A 23 -6.36 -7.97 4.60
CA ALA A 23 -6.16 -7.82 3.17
C ALA A 23 -7.43 -8.26 2.45
N ALA A 24 -8.11 -7.34 1.80
CA ALA A 24 -9.23 -7.63 0.94
C ALA A 24 -8.79 -7.62 -0.53
N ASN A 25 -9.13 -8.69 -1.24
CA ASN A 25 -8.95 -8.74 -2.69
C ASN A 25 -10.02 -7.85 -3.36
N TYR A 26 -9.62 -7.10 -4.36
CA TYR A 26 -10.56 -6.29 -5.16
C TYR A 26 -11.49 -7.21 -5.98
N LYS A 27 -12.78 -7.19 -5.66
CA LYS A 27 -13.80 -8.02 -6.34
C LYS A 27 -14.48 -7.33 -7.54
N GLY A 28 -14.00 -6.16 -7.94
CA GLY A 28 -14.62 -5.35 -8.99
C GLY A 28 -15.75 -4.45 -8.44
N SER A 29 -15.94 -3.30 -9.06
CA SER A 29 -17.14 -2.51 -8.84
C SER A 29 -18.32 -3.21 -9.52
N LYS A 30 -19.47 -3.25 -8.85
CA LYS A 30 -20.75 -3.48 -9.52
C LYS A 30 -20.82 -2.44 -10.63
N THR A 31 -21.19 -2.84 -11.85
CA THR A 31 -21.48 -1.92 -12.93
C THR A 31 -22.35 -0.80 -12.39
N PHE A 32 -21.80 0.42 -12.36
CA PHE A 32 -22.55 1.60 -12.05
C PHE A 32 -23.53 1.72 -13.22
N ASN A 33 -24.79 1.35 -13.00
CA ASN A 33 -25.83 1.69 -13.96
C ASN A 33 -25.89 3.22 -13.95
N GLN A 34 -25.32 3.78 -14.99
CA GLN A 34 -25.50 5.17 -15.31
C GLN A 34 -27.02 5.36 -15.33
N TRP A 35 -27.54 6.15 -14.40
CA TRP A 35 -28.96 6.50 -14.41
C TRP A 35 -29.21 7.11 -15.78
N ASP A 36 -30.07 6.47 -16.56
CA ASP A 36 -30.62 7.08 -17.76
C ASP A 36 -31.28 8.39 -17.35
N VAL A 37 -30.52 9.46 -17.47
CA VAL A 37 -31.11 10.81 -17.50
C VAL A 37 -31.92 10.84 -18.76
N GLN A 38 -33.21 10.55 -18.62
CA GLN A 38 -34.14 10.82 -19.70
C GLN A 38 -33.93 12.26 -20.10
N SER A 39 -33.34 12.45 -21.26
CA SER A 39 -33.20 13.76 -21.90
C SER A 39 -34.57 14.38 -21.96
N ALA A 40 -34.86 15.30 -21.06
CA ALA A 40 -36.01 16.19 -21.23
C ALA A 40 -35.81 16.87 -22.60
N ASN A 41 -36.75 16.70 -23.47
CA ASN A 41 -36.83 17.37 -24.79
C ASN A 41 -36.84 18.88 -24.56
N ALA A 42 -35.70 19.48 -24.35
CA ALA A 42 -35.50 20.92 -24.34
C ALA A 42 -35.23 21.31 -25.80
N THR A 43 -36.28 21.69 -26.49
CA THR A 43 -36.22 22.35 -27.79
C THR A 43 -35.35 23.60 -27.68
N GLY A 44 -34.17 23.61 -28.30
CA GLY A 44 -33.54 24.83 -28.71
C GLY A 44 -32.09 25.14 -28.34
N PHE A 45 -31.42 24.38 -27.49
CA PHE A 45 -30.00 24.63 -27.13
C PHE A 45 -29.16 23.37 -27.05
N GLY A 46 -29.39 22.40 -27.91
CA GLY A 46 -28.84 21.06 -27.81
C GLY A 46 -27.42 20.82 -28.32
N ALA A 47 -26.70 21.80 -28.78
CA ALA A 47 -25.40 21.55 -29.42
C ALA A 47 -24.16 22.03 -28.64
N ALA A 48 -24.33 22.76 -27.55
CA ALA A 48 -23.21 23.28 -26.78
C ALA A 48 -23.01 22.59 -25.41
N ALA A 49 -23.93 21.72 -24.98
CA ALA A 49 -23.87 21.06 -23.68
C ALA A 49 -23.13 19.70 -23.71
N ASP A 50 -23.04 19.08 -24.90
CA ASP A 50 -22.40 17.75 -25.01
C ASP A 50 -20.86 17.79 -24.97
N ASP A 51 -20.25 18.94 -25.28
CA ASP A 51 -18.78 19.10 -25.20
C ASP A 51 -18.25 19.33 -23.77
N PHE A 52 -19.10 19.57 -22.79
CA PHE A 52 -18.76 19.78 -21.40
C PHE A 52 -19.14 18.60 -20.48
N MET A 53 -19.42 17.44 -21.02
CA MET A 53 -19.47 16.24 -20.22
C MET A 53 -18.04 15.93 -19.78
N GLU A 54 -17.61 16.51 -18.66
CA GLU A 54 -16.44 16.06 -17.93
C GLU A 54 -16.57 14.54 -17.76
N ARG A 55 -15.70 13.80 -18.44
CA ARG A 55 -15.59 12.36 -18.20
C ARG A 55 -15.24 12.19 -16.74
N GLY A 56 -16.19 11.73 -15.95
CA GLY A 56 -15.98 11.46 -14.55
C GLY A 56 -14.73 10.57 -14.40
N ILE A 57 -13.83 10.95 -13.50
CA ILE A 57 -12.62 10.16 -13.22
C ILE A 57 -13.06 8.86 -12.55
N ASP A 58 -12.92 7.72 -13.24
CA ASP A 58 -13.04 6.41 -12.58
C ASP A 58 -11.75 6.10 -11.84
N LEU A 59 -11.80 6.29 -10.53
CA LEU A 59 -10.66 5.99 -9.66
C LEU A 59 -10.26 4.52 -9.71
N ASN A 60 -11.18 3.60 -9.98
CA ASN A 60 -10.85 2.18 -10.08
C ASN A 60 -9.96 1.92 -11.31
N GLU A 61 -10.26 2.54 -12.45
CA GLU A 61 -9.42 2.41 -13.64
C GLU A 61 -8.04 3.03 -13.43
N GLN A 62 -7.97 4.16 -12.74
CA GLN A 62 -6.70 4.85 -12.51
C GLN A 62 -5.80 4.16 -11.47
N LEU A 63 -6.39 3.69 -10.38
CA LEU A 63 -5.64 3.17 -9.24
C LEU A 63 -5.37 1.67 -9.33
N ILE A 64 -6.23 0.91 -10.04
CA ILE A 64 -6.19 -0.54 -10.09
C ILE A 64 -5.79 -1.01 -11.49
N ARG A 65 -4.49 -1.15 -11.73
CA ARG A 65 -3.96 -1.59 -13.03
C ARG A 65 -4.08 -3.10 -13.23
N ASN A 66 -3.92 -3.87 -12.18
CA ASN A 66 -3.96 -5.33 -12.21
C ASN A 66 -4.92 -5.86 -11.15
N LYS A 67 -6.21 -5.96 -11.50
CA LYS A 67 -7.29 -6.35 -10.57
C LYS A 67 -7.00 -7.62 -9.76
N PRO A 68 -6.54 -8.73 -10.37
CA PRO A 68 -6.28 -9.97 -9.61
C PRO A 68 -5.09 -9.88 -8.64
N ALA A 69 -4.18 -8.93 -8.83
CA ALA A 69 -2.99 -8.75 -7.99
C ALA A 69 -3.10 -7.55 -7.04
N THR A 70 -4.20 -6.79 -7.10
CA THR A 70 -4.42 -5.59 -6.28
C THR A 70 -5.15 -5.92 -4.99
N PHE A 71 -4.60 -5.43 -3.89
CA PHE A 71 -5.13 -5.60 -2.53
C PHE A 71 -5.20 -4.27 -1.80
N PHE A 72 -6.10 -4.20 -0.84
CA PHE A 72 -6.26 -3.05 0.05
C PHE A 72 -5.91 -3.47 1.48
N MET A 73 -5.06 -2.70 2.14
CA MET A 73 -4.71 -2.92 3.54
C MET A 73 -4.84 -1.64 4.35
N ARG A 74 -5.33 -1.77 5.58
CA ARG A 74 -5.33 -0.66 6.54
C ARG A 74 -4.01 -0.63 7.29
N VAL A 75 -3.39 0.54 7.33
CA VAL A 75 -2.15 0.77 8.08
C VAL A 75 -2.45 0.88 9.56
N ASN A 76 -1.73 0.15 10.39
CA ASN A 76 -1.88 0.19 11.85
C ASN A 76 -0.64 0.71 12.58
N SER A 77 0.34 1.23 11.86
CA SER A 77 1.57 1.78 12.42
C SER A 77 1.93 3.15 11.85
N ASN A 78 2.72 3.93 12.59
CA ASN A 78 3.25 5.21 12.14
C ASN A 78 4.69 5.11 11.62
N ALA A 79 5.13 3.91 11.23
CA ALA A 79 6.51 3.67 10.80
C ALA A 79 6.88 4.38 9.48
N MET A 80 5.91 4.90 8.74
CA MET A 80 6.08 5.60 7.48
C MET A 80 5.42 6.99 7.50
N GLN A 81 5.28 7.58 8.68
CA GLN A 81 4.59 8.86 8.88
C GLN A 81 5.25 10.00 8.09
N ASN A 82 6.58 10.04 8.04
CA ASN A 82 7.33 11.06 7.29
C ASN A 82 7.22 10.86 5.77
N ALA A 83 6.75 9.70 5.31
CA ALA A 83 6.38 9.43 3.92
C ALA A 83 4.92 9.78 3.61
N GLY A 84 4.18 10.35 4.55
CA GLY A 84 2.75 10.65 4.40
C GLY A 84 1.85 9.41 4.55
N ILE A 85 2.32 8.35 5.21
CA ILE A 85 1.52 7.15 5.48
C ILE A 85 1.36 6.99 6.98
N SER A 86 0.15 7.20 7.46
CA SER A 86 -0.19 7.23 8.89
C SER A 86 -1.06 6.04 9.29
N LYS A 87 -1.11 5.78 10.57
CA LYS A 87 -2.04 4.80 11.13
C LYS A 87 -3.48 5.21 10.79
N GLY A 88 -4.25 4.25 10.23
CA GLY A 88 -5.63 4.46 9.80
C GLY A 88 -5.78 4.57 8.29
N ASP A 89 -4.73 4.95 7.56
CA ASP A 89 -4.73 5.03 6.10
C ASP A 89 -5.00 3.68 5.45
N VAL A 90 -5.54 3.72 4.24
CA VAL A 90 -5.67 2.53 3.40
C VAL A 90 -4.64 2.60 2.30
N VAL A 91 -3.81 1.57 2.18
CA VAL A 91 -2.84 1.44 1.09
C VAL A 91 -3.35 0.48 0.02
N ILE A 92 -3.11 0.85 -1.23
CA ILE A 92 -3.36 -0.01 -2.39
C ILE A 92 -2.03 -0.68 -2.74
N ILE A 93 -2.05 -1.99 -2.86
CA ILE A 93 -0.87 -2.82 -3.03
C ILE A 93 -1.03 -3.66 -4.28
N ASP A 94 0.00 -3.69 -5.11
CA ASP A 94 0.06 -4.56 -6.27
C ASP A 94 1.14 -5.63 -6.05
N ARG A 95 0.72 -6.89 -6.07
CA ARG A 95 1.60 -8.05 -5.90
C ARG A 95 2.31 -8.49 -7.17
N SER A 96 1.91 -7.98 -8.32
CA SER A 96 2.54 -8.31 -9.60
C SER A 96 3.79 -7.46 -9.87
N LEU A 97 3.94 -6.36 -9.15
CA LEU A 97 5.06 -5.45 -9.35
C LEU A 97 6.34 -5.97 -8.69
N LYS A 98 7.45 -5.82 -9.41
CA LYS A 98 8.78 -6.08 -8.83
C LYS A 98 9.16 -4.95 -7.87
N PRO A 99 9.64 -5.27 -6.67
CA PRO A 99 10.11 -4.26 -5.73
C PRO A 99 11.40 -3.63 -6.25
N LEU A 100 11.38 -2.32 -6.41
CA LEU A 100 12.55 -1.51 -6.78
C LEU A 100 12.99 -0.68 -5.57
N SER A 101 14.30 -0.42 -5.46
CA SER A 101 14.85 0.50 -4.45
C SER A 101 14.11 1.83 -4.48
N GLY A 102 13.76 2.34 -3.30
CA GLY A 102 12.98 3.57 -3.13
C GLY A 102 11.46 3.37 -3.11
N LYS A 103 10.93 2.22 -3.46
CA LYS A 103 9.49 1.93 -3.36
C LYS A 103 9.09 1.52 -1.94
N VAL A 104 7.88 1.90 -1.55
CA VAL A 104 7.26 1.40 -0.32
C VAL A 104 6.69 0.03 -0.60
N ILE A 105 6.98 -0.91 0.29
CA ILE A 105 6.55 -2.31 0.18
C ILE A 105 5.84 -2.76 1.44
N ILE A 106 5.03 -3.78 1.28
CA ILE A 106 4.62 -4.64 2.38
C ILE A 106 5.52 -5.87 2.38
N ALA A 107 6.17 -6.11 3.48
CA ALA A 107 7.09 -7.23 3.68
C ALA A 107 6.63 -8.11 4.84
N ASN A 108 6.84 -9.40 4.71
CA ASN A 108 6.79 -10.34 5.82
C ASN A 108 8.22 -10.56 6.33
N LEU A 109 8.43 -10.32 7.60
CA LEU A 109 9.69 -10.57 8.28
C LEU A 109 9.42 -11.39 9.54
N ASN A 110 9.90 -12.63 9.58
CA ASN A 110 9.69 -13.55 10.69
C ASN A 110 8.22 -13.69 11.14
N GLY A 111 7.30 -13.71 10.16
CA GLY A 111 5.86 -13.80 10.39
C GLY A 111 5.16 -12.48 10.68
N GLU A 112 5.88 -11.37 10.75
CA GLU A 112 5.29 -10.04 10.94
C GLU A 112 5.19 -9.28 9.62
N MET A 113 4.02 -8.66 9.38
CA MET A 113 3.80 -7.80 8.21
C MET A 113 4.25 -6.38 8.52
N LEU A 114 5.17 -5.85 7.72
CA LEU A 114 5.77 -4.53 7.88
C LEU A 114 5.55 -3.68 6.63
N ILE A 115 5.26 -2.39 6.83
CA ILE A 115 5.30 -1.39 5.76
C ILE A 115 6.59 -0.60 5.89
N ARG A 116 7.44 -0.61 4.84
CA ARG A 116 8.76 0.03 4.84
C ARG A 116 9.14 0.49 3.44
N ARG A 117 10.09 1.43 3.35
CA ARG A 117 10.76 1.70 2.09
C ARG A 117 11.83 0.65 1.83
N PHE A 118 11.75 0.05 0.66
CA PHE A 118 12.68 -0.98 0.22
C PHE A 118 13.95 -0.34 -0.33
N GLU A 119 15.08 -0.81 0.13
CA GLU A 119 16.39 -0.44 -0.41
C GLU A 119 17.20 -1.70 -0.67
N LYS A 120 17.75 -1.78 -1.88
CA LYS A 120 18.67 -2.84 -2.27
C LYS A 120 19.97 -2.22 -2.77
N ILE A 121 21.06 -2.46 -2.03
CA ILE A 121 22.40 -2.01 -2.38
C ILE A 121 23.28 -3.24 -2.54
N ARG A 122 23.70 -3.53 -3.80
CA ARG A 122 24.44 -4.75 -4.13
C ARG A 122 23.67 -5.99 -3.65
N ASN A 123 24.25 -6.76 -2.71
CA ASN A 123 23.62 -7.98 -2.15
C ASN A 123 22.91 -7.76 -0.81
N LYS A 124 22.84 -6.53 -0.32
CA LYS A 124 22.18 -6.21 0.96
C LYS A 124 20.81 -5.62 0.70
N VAL A 125 19.83 -6.09 1.46
CA VAL A 125 18.47 -5.55 1.50
C VAL A 125 18.29 -4.84 2.83
N ARG A 126 17.73 -3.64 2.78
CA ARG A 126 17.39 -2.84 3.95
C ARG A 126 15.94 -2.42 3.87
N LEU A 127 15.27 -2.43 5.00
CA LEU A 127 13.92 -1.94 5.17
C LEU A 127 13.97 -0.64 5.98
N LEU A 128 13.75 0.47 5.30
CA LEU A 128 13.87 1.79 5.90
C LEU A 128 12.51 2.25 6.45
N PRO A 129 12.40 2.56 7.74
CA PRO A 129 11.27 3.30 8.25
C PRO A 129 11.42 4.78 7.87
N GLU A 130 10.32 5.47 7.76
CA GLU A 130 10.27 6.93 7.65
C GLU A 130 9.52 7.52 8.85
N ALA A 131 10.15 7.38 10.02
CA ALA A 131 9.70 7.91 11.29
C ALA A 131 10.90 8.12 12.22
N ASP A 132 10.89 9.19 13.00
CA ASP A 132 12.06 9.70 13.74
C ASP A 132 12.64 8.76 14.80
N LYS A 133 11.87 7.77 15.26
CA LYS A 133 12.26 6.90 16.38
C LYS A 133 12.58 5.45 15.98
N LEU A 134 12.58 5.16 14.68
CA LEU A 134 12.78 3.80 14.18
C LEU A 134 14.09 3.70 13.41
N SER A 135 14.78 2.59 13.58
CA SER A 135 16.01 2.31 12.85
C SER A 135 15.75 1.42 11.63
N PRO A 136 16.57 1.55 10.57
CA PRO A 136 16.57 0.64 9.45
C PRO A 136 16.78 -0.82 9.88
N ILE A 137 16.12 -1.75 9.21
CA ILE A 137 16.29 -3.19 9.41
C ILE A 137 17.13 -3.71 8.26
N GLU A 138 18.30 -4.25 8.56
CA GLU A 138 19.11 -4.97 7.57
C GLU A 138 18.64 -6.42 7.49
N ILE A 139 18.39 -6.90 6.27
CA ILE A 139 17.94 -8.26 6.03
C ILE A 139 19.16 -9.11 5.71
N ASP A 140 19.40 -10.08 6.58
CA ASP A 140 20.37 -11.14 6.34
C ASP A 140 19.62 -12.37 5.84
N ALA A 141 19.87 -12.73 4.59
CA ALA A 141 19.21 -13.88 3.95
C ALA A 141 19.48 -15.21 4.65
N SER A 142 20.53 -15.28 5.48
CA SER A 142 20.88 -16.50 6.23
C SER A 142 20.16 -16.64 7.56
N CYS A 143 19.62 -15.55 8.12
CA CYS A 143 19.09 -15.52 9.49
C CYS A 143 17.61 -15.13 9.58
N CYS A 144 16.99 -14.68 8.51
CA CYS A 144 15.65 -14.10 8.55
C CYS A 144 14.71 -14.79 7.57
N ASP A 145 13.50 -15.11 8.03
CA ASP A 145 12.40 -15.45 7.15
C ASP A 145 11.83 -14.14 6.58
N PHE A 146 12.27 -13.80 5.38
CA PHE A 146 11.92 -12.55 4.71
C PHE A 146 11.30 -12.81 3.35
N SER A 147 10.15 -12.20 3.14
CA SER A 147 9.50 -12.17 1.82
C SER A 147 8.81 -10.83 1.58
N ILE A 148 8.81 -10.40 0.31
CA ILE A 148 8.07 -9.20 -0.09
C ILE A 148 6.68 -9.64 -0.52
N TRP A 149 5.67 -9.12 0.18
CA TRP A 149 4.29 -9.47 -0.08
C TRP A 149 3.70 -8.68 -1.27
N GLY A 150 4.07 -7.40 -1.41
CA GLY A 150 3.66 -6.56 -2.53
C GLY A 150 4.21 -5.14 -2.45
N VAL A 151 4.01 -4.38 -3.53
CA VAL A 151 4.45 -2.98 -3.65
C VAL A 151 3.27 -2.05 -3.43
N VAL A 152 3.42 -1.07 -2.56
CA VAL A 152 2.42 -0.02 -2.34
C VAL A 152 2.43 0.92 -3.53
N THR A 153 1.27 1.08 -4.16
CA THR A 153 1.08 1.95 -5.33
C THR A 153 0.45 3.28 -4.97
N TYR A 154 -0.54 3.27 -4.07
CA TYR A 154 -1.27 4.46 -3.64
C TYR A 154 -1.61 4.38 -2.16
N VAL A 155 -1.88 5.55 -1.59
CA VAL A 155 -2.34 5.72 -0.22
C VAL A 155 -3.63 6.53 -0.25
N ILE A 156 -4.63 6.06 0.47
CA ILE A 156 -5.89 6.78 0.68
C ILE A 156 -5.87 7.25 2.13
N HIS A 157 -5.77 8.55 2.30
CA HIS A 157 -5.79 9.21 3.59
C HIS A 157 -7.16 9.83 3.85
N VAL A 158 -7.65 9.70 5.08
CA VAL A 158 -8.83 10.40 5.56
C VAL A 158 -8.35 11.50 6.48
N PRO A 159 -8.57 12.76 6.14
CA PRO A 159 -8.11 13.91 6.93
C PRO A 159 -8.81 14.01 8.28
#